data_56baa9bd6562b1da8e794c8207936b8e
#
_entry.id   56baa9bd6562b1da8e794c8207936b8e
#
_cell.length_a   1.000
_cell.length_b   1.000
_cell.length_c   1.000
_cell.angle_alpha   90.00
_cell.angle_beta   90.00
_cell.angle_gamma   90.00
#
_symmetry.space_group_name_H-M   'P 1'
#
loop_
_entity.id
_entity.type
_entity.pdbx_description
1 polymer ?
#
loop_
_entity_poly.entity_id
_entity_poly.type
_entity_poly.pdbx_seq_one_letter_code
_entity_poly.pdbx_strand_id
1 'polypeptide(L)'
;MKFIILTFVRTSELRFADWKEFDIDCTEPLWVIPAERMKMRKTHHVPLSRQAVSILKEMEQYSGQEEYVFPQFYNRKKPMSENTLLYFSNRLGYAGRNTIHGFRALASTVLNESRKWHPDVIERQLAHQESNKVRSAYNRAEHLDERRKMMEWWSDYIESLTLQEDVIS
;
A
#
# COMPACT_ATOMS: atom_id res chain seq x y z
N MET A 1 1.58 4.59 9.35
CA MET A 1 0.43 3.67 9.39
C MET A 1 -0.56 3.93 8.26
N LYS A 2 -1.10 5.15 8.07
CA LYS A 2 -2.07 5.44 7.00
C LYS A 2 -1.62 4.94 5.61
N PHE A 3 -0.39 5.20 5.20
CA PHE A 3 0.11 4.82 3.88
C PHE A 3 0.00 3.31 3.58
N ILE A 4 0.32 2.43 4.56
CA ILE A 4 0.19 0.98 4.34
C ILE A 4 -1.27 0.53 4.27
N ILE A 5 -2.18 1.21 4.95
CA ILE A 5 -3.62 0.94 4.87
C ILE A 5 -4.15 1.35 3.48
N LEU A 6 -3.72 2.50 2.97
CA LEU A 6 -4.15 3.00 1.67
C LEU A 6 -3.61 2.17 0.49
N THR A 7 -2.39 1.65 0.60
CA THR A 7 -1.74 0.90 -0.49
C THR A 7 -1.84 -0.61 -0.34
N PHE A 8 -2.15 -1.08 0.87
CA PHE A 8 -2.19 -2.48 1.31
C PHE A 8 -1.06 -3.37 0.75
N VAL A 9 0.13 -2.79 0.59
CA VAL A 9 1.38 -3.50 0.28
C VAL A 9 1.86 -4.32 1.48
N ARG A 10 2.84 -5.21 1.30
CA ARG A 10 3.42 -5.96 2.42
C ARG A 10 4.31 -5.05 3.28
N THR A 11 4.42 -5.40 4.56
CA THR A 11 5.27 -4.67 5.52
C THR A 11 6.72 -4.56 5.02
N SER A 12 7.28 -5.63 4.45
CA SER A 12 8.63 -5.61 3.88
C SER A 12 8.74 -4.69 2.66
N GLU A 13 7.71 -4.62 1.82
CA GLU A 13 7.67 -3.72 0.67
C GLU A 13 7.72 -2.26 1.15
N LEU A 14 6.90 -1.90 2.14
CA LEU A 14 6.87 -0.56 2.72
C LEU A 14 8.19 -0.19 3.42
N ARG A 15 8.72 -1.09 4.24
CA ARG A 15 9.93 -0.80 5.04
C ARG A 15 11.13 -0.37 4.21
N PHE A 16 11.31 -1.00 3.07
CA PHE A 16 12.41 -0.75 2.15
C PHE A 16 12.02 0.15 0.98
N ALA A 17 10.93 0.90 1.08
CA ALA A 17 10.52 1.85 0.06
C ALA A 17 11.59 2.92 -0.13
N ASP A 18 12.20 2.95 -1.30
CA ASP A 18 13.21 3.92 -1.73
C ASP A 18 12.51 5.04 -2.52
N TRP A 19 12.90 6.30 -2.31
CA TRP A 19 12.33 7.44 -3.03
C TRP A 19 12.44 7.31 -4.56
N LYS A 20 13.47 6.64 -5.06
CA LYS A 20 13.66 6.40 -6.50
C LYS A 20 12.59 5.52 -7.14
N GLU A 21 11.80 4.81 -6.33
CA GLU A 21 10.75 3.94 -6.80
C GLU A 21 9.43 4.69 -7.04
N PHE A 22 9.35 5.96 -6.65
CA PHE A 22 8.13 6.75 -6.70
C PHE A 22 8.17 7.80 -7.80
N ASP A 23 7.14 7.80 -8.64
CA ASP A 23 6.81 8.90 -9.56
C ASP A 23 5.51 9.55 -9.05
N ILE A 24 5.64 10.65 -8.30
CA ILE A 24 4.51 11.32 -7.62
C ILE A 24 4.12 12.66 -8.23
N ASP A 25 4.95 13.22 -9.10
CA ASP A 25 4.73 14.54 -9.71
C ASP A 25 4.18 14.47 -11.15
N CYS A 26 3.60 13.32 -11.48
CA CYS A 26 2.97 13.09 -12.78
C CYS A 26 1.44 13.01 -12.65
N THR A 27 0.74 12.95 -13.80
CA THR A 27 -0.73 12.82 -13.84
C THR A 27 -1.24 11.48 -13.33
N GLU A 28 -0.40 10.47 -13.32
CA GLU A 28 -0.72 9.09 -12.95
C GLU A 28 0.28 8.54 -11.93
N PRO A 29 0.25 9.04 -10.67
CA PRO A 29 1.23 8.69 -9.66
C PRO A 29 1.37 7.19 -9.46
N LEU A 30 2.62 6.73 -9.37
CA LEU A 30 2.95 5.31 -9.34
C LEU A 30 4.13 5.02 -8.41
N TRP A 31 4.04 3.92 -7.67
CA TRP A 31 5.16 3.30 -6.97
C TRP A 31 5.56 2.02 -7.70
N VAL A 32 6.80 1.95 -8.18
CA VAL A 32 7.34 0.80 -8.90
C VAL A 32 8.30 0.02 -7.99
N ILE A 33 7.81 -1.05 -7.38
CA ILE A 33 8.63 -1.92 -6.53
C ILE A 33 9.42 -2.88 -7.41
N PRO A 34 10.77 -2.85 -7.38
CA PRO A 34 11.57 -3.68 -8.26
C PRO A 34 11.49 -5.18 -7.92
N ALA A 35 11.70 -6.02 -8.92
CA ALA A 35 11.54 -7.46 -8.83
C ALA A 35 12.40 -8.10 -7.72
N GLU A 36 13.57 -7.54 -7.44
CA GLU A 36 14.52 -8.02 -6.43
C GLU A 36 13.95 -7.95 -5.03
N ARG A 37 13.07 -6.98 -4.78
CA ARG A 37 12.39 -6.76 -3.50
C ARG A 37 11.10 -7.56 -3.35
N MET A 38 10.58 -8.08 -4.45
CA MET A 38 9.32 -8.82 -4.46
C MET A 38 9.52 -10.30 -4.19
N LYS A 39 8.65 -10.89 -3.34
CA LYS A 39 8.67 -12.34 -3.06
C LYS A 39 8.59 -13.19 -4.34
N MET A 40 7.87 -12.70 -5.33
CA MET A 40 7.64 -13.42 -6.60
C MET A 40 8.63 -13.06 -7.70
N ARG A 41 9.65 -12.23 -7.40
CA ARG A 41 10.66 -11.79 -8.38
C ARG A 41 10.05 -11.18 -9.65
N LYS A 42 8.94 -10.47 -9.51
CA LYS A 42 8.28 -9.69 -10.57
C LYS A 42 8.06 -8.28 -10.06
N THR A 43 8.38 -7.29 -10.88
CA THR A 43 8.10 -5.89 -10.60
C THR A 43 6.62 -5.69 -10.25
N HIS A 44 6.37 -4.90 -9.23
CA HIS A 44 5.01 -4.60 -8.80
C HIS A 44 4.73 -3.09 -8.94
N HIS A 45 3.78 -2.76 -9.79
CA HIS A 45 3.31 -1.39 -9.99
C HIS A 45 2.16 -1.12 -9.03
N VAL A 46 2.28 -0.12 -8.18
CA VAL A 46 1.26 0.27 -7.19
C VAL A 46 0.74 1.65 -7.56
N PRO A 47 -0.46 1.78 -8.17
CA PRO A 47 -1.09 3.08 -8.39
C PRO A 47 -1.32 3.77 -7.04
N LEU A 48 -1.02 5.07 -6.99
CA LEU A 48 -1.14 5.88 -5.78
C LEU A 48 -2.37 6.78 -5.87
N SER A 49 -3.21 6.71 -4.84
CA SER A 49 -4.32 7.64 -4.67
C SER A 49 -3.85 9.03 -4.24
N ARG A 50 -4.71 10.06 -4.39
CA ARG A 50 -4.45 11.43 -3.91
C ARG A 50 -3.98 11.46 -2.47
N GLN A 51 -4.63 10.68 -1.59
CA GLN A 51 -4.30 10.62 -0.18
C GLN A 51 -2.93 9.97 0.07
N ALA A 52 -2.58 8.94 -0.70
CA ALA A 52 -1.25 8.33 -0.63
C ALA A 52 -0.15 9.30 -1.10
N VAL A 53 -0.38 10.02 -2.18
CA VAL A 53 0.52 11.07 -2.68
C VAL A 53 0.69 12.19 -1.65
N SER A 54 -0.39 12.64 -1.00
CA SER A 54 -0.31 13.66 0.05
C SER A 54 0.60 13.24 1.20
N ILE A 55 0.50 11.97 1.64
CA ILE A 55 1.40 11.43 2.68
C ILE A 55 2.86 11.41 2.21
N LEU A 56 3.12 11.06 0.95
CA LEU A 56 4.48 11.07 0.41
C LEU A 56 5.06 12.48 0.35
N LYS A 57 4.27 13.47 -0.06
CA LYS A 57 4.69 14.88 -0.07
C LYS A 57 4.97 15.42 1.35
N GLU A 58 4.22 14.98 2.35
CA GLU A 58 4.57 15.26 3.74
C GLU A 58 5.89 14.58 4.13
N MET A 59 6.05 13.31 3.78
CA MET A 59 7.27 12.55 4.09
C MET A 59 8.52 13.12 3.41
N GLU A 60 8.39 13.70 2.23
CA GLU A 60 9.49 14.33 1.50
C GLU A 60 10.15 15.44 2.32
N GLN A 61 9.39 16.19 3.13
CA GLN A 61 9.91 17.21 4.04
C GLN A 61 10.79 16.61 5.14
N TYR A 62 10.57 15.36 5.52
CA TYR A 62 11.30 14.69 6.60
C TYR A 62 12.40 13.76 6.11
N SER A 63 12.23 13.12 4.98
CA SER A 63 13.14 12.08 4.48
C SER A 63 13.49 12.20 2.99
N GLY A 64 13.14 13.29 2.32
CA GLY A 64 13.40 13.47 0.89
C GLY A 64 14.89 13.53 0.49
N GLN A 65 15.79 13.76 1.46
CA GLN A 65 17.24 13.70 1.27
C GLN A 65 17.85 12.33 1.61
N GLU A 66 17.03 11.40 2.08
CA GLU A 66 17.45 10.05 2.45
C GLU A 66 17.15 9.06 1.32
N GLU A 67 17.68 7.84 1.44
CA GLU A 67 17.36 6.74 0.53
C GLU A 67 15.93 6.24 0.74
N TYR A 68 15.56 6.01 2.00
CA TYR A 68 14.27 5.41 2.37
C TYR A 68 13.19 6.47 2.65
N VAL A 69 11.98 6.24 2.15
CA VAL A 69 10.81 7.07 2.47
C VAL A 69 10.49 7.03 3.97
N PHE A 70 10.64 5.84 4.58
CA PHE A 70 10.37 5.60 6.00
C PHE A 70 11.62 5.10 6.73
N PRO A 71 12.61 5.98 7.00
CA PRO A 71 13.86 5.60 7.66
C PRO A 71 13.66 5.36 9.16
N GLN A 72 14.66 4.76 9.79
CA GLN A 72 14.74 4.71 11.26
C GLN A 72 14.95 6.12 11.83
N PHE A 73 14.34 6.37 12.99
CA PHE A 73 14.46 7.66 13.67
C PHE A 73 15.91 7.98 14.10
N TYR A 74 16.62 7.01 14.67
CA TYR A 74 18.00 7.21 15.16
C TYR A 74 19.09 6.98 14.11
N ASN A 75 18.77 6.29 13.02
CA ASN A 75 19.72 6.04 11.94
C ASN A 75 19.01 6.12 10.58
N ARG A 76 18.95 7.30 10.03
CA ARG A 76 18.21 7.60 8.80
C ARG A 76 18.75 6.90 7.54
N LYS A 77 19.98 6.35 7.61
CA LYS A 77 20.56 5.50 6.55
C LYS A 77 20.00 4.07 6.55
N LYS A 78 19.15 3.74 7.51
CA LYS A 78 18.52 2.42 7.61
C LYS A 78 17.00 2.52 7.44
N PRO A 79 16.35 1.51 6.83
CA PRO A 79 14.91 1.45 6.74
C PRO A 79 14.28 1.31 8.12
N MET A 80 13.02 1.68 8.30
CA MET A 80 12.32 1.49 9.57
C MET A 80 12.41 0.03 10.05
N SER A 81 12.41 -0.18 11.38
CA SER A 81 12.56 -1.51 11.95
C SER A 81 11.33 -2.38 11.67
N GLU A 82 11.52 -3.70 11.69
CA GLU A 82 10.47 -4.67 11.43
C GLU A 82 9.25 -4.52 12.35
N ASN A 83 9.52 -4.16 13.60
CA ASN A 83 8.50 -4.04 14.63
C ASN A 83 7.86 -2.64 14.72
N THR A 84 8.34 -1.64 13.96
CA THR A 84 7.85 -0.26 14.07
C THR A 84 6.34 -0.17 13.88
N LEU A 85 5.81 -0.79 12.83
CA LEU A 85 4.36 -0.76 12.55
C LEU A 85 3.56 -1.52 13.61
N LEU A 86 4.09 -2.64 14.11
CA LEU A 86 3.44 -3.42 15.17
C LEU A 86 3.38 -2.63 16.47
N TYR A 87 4.48 -2.02 16.89
CA TYR A 87 4.48 -1.16 18.09
C TYR A 87 3.54 0.03 17.94
N PHE A 88 3.50 0.65 16.77
CA PHE A 88 2.58 1.75 16.52
C PHE A 88 1.12 1.29 16.58
N SER A 89 0.78 0.15 15.96
CA SER A 89 -0.54 -0.45 16.02
C SER A 89 -0.97 -0.76 17.46
N ASN A 90 -0.06 -1.34 18.26
CA ASN A 90 -0.32 -1.64 19.67
C ASN A 90 -0.57 -0.37 20.50
N ARG A 91 0.17 0.71 20.24
CA ARG A 91 -0.04 2.02 20.91
C ARG A 91 -1.38 2.66 20.56
N LEU A 92 -1.93 2.38 19.38
CA LEU A 92 -3.27 2.80 18.97
C LEU A 92 -4.40 1.91 19.54
N GLY A 93 -4.08 0.94 20.42
CA GLY A 93 -5.08 0.07 21.06
C GLY A 93 -5.46 -1.17 20.24
N TYR A 94 -4.75 -1.50 19.17
CA TYR A 94 -5.03 -2.67 18.34
C TYR A 94 -4.25 -3.94 18.76
N ALA A 95 -3.55 -3.92 19.90
CA ALA A 95 -2.86 -5.10 20.43
C ALA A 95 -3.81 -6.29 20.59
N GLY A 96 -3.50 -7.42 19.95
CA GLY A 96 -4.33 -8.63 19.97
C GLY A 96 -5.65 -8.55 19.17
N ARG A 97 -5.97 -7.38 18.59
CA ARG A 97 -7.23 -7.14 17.85
C ARG A 97 -7.02 -7.20 16.34
N ASN A 98 -5.91 -6.68 15.85
CA ASN A 98 -5.56 -6.68 14.43
C ASN A 98 -4.03 -6.78 14.25
N THR A 99 -3.62 -7.25 13.10
CA THR A 99 -2.22 -7.26 12.65
C THR A 99 -2.05 -6.34 11.45
N ILE A 100 -0.83 -5.91 11.18
CA ILE A 100 -0.57 -5.11 9.96
C ILE A 100 -0.96 -5.89 8.70
N HIS A 101 -0.77 -7.21 8.70
CA HIS A 101 -1.23 -8.07 7.61
C HIS A 101 -2.77 -8.15 7.53
N GLY A 102 -3.47 -8.02 8.65
CA GLY A 102 -4.93 -8.00 8.71
C GLY A 102 -5.56 -6.86 7.91
N PHE A 103 -4.89 -5.71 7.77
CA PHE A 103 -5.36 -4.62 6.90
C PHE A 103 -5.41 -5.01 5.42
N ARG A 104 -4.51 -5.87 4.96
CA ARG A 104 -4.56 -6.39 3.58
C ARG A 104 -5.74 -7.34 3.39
N ALA A 105 -5.99 -8.21 4.36
CA ALA A 105 -7.15 -9.10 4.34
C ALA A 105 -8.45 -8.30 4.35
N LEU A 106 -8.53 -7.24 5.18
CA LEU A 106 -9.66 -6.32 5.23
C LEU A 106 -9.89 -5.64 3.87
N ALA A 107 -8.84 -5.08 3.27
CA ALA A 107 -8.93 -4.45 1.95
C ALA A 107 -9.44 -5.46 0.90
N SER A 108 -8.87 -6.67 0.87
CA SER A 108 -9.32 -7.73 -0.04
C SER A 108 -10.81 -8.04 0.16
N THR A 109 -11.27 -8.21 1.40
CA THR A 109 -12.67 -8.51 1.72
C THR A 109 -13.59 -7.39 1.25
N VAL A 110 -13.33 -6.15 1.66
CA VAL A 110 -14.17 -4.99 1.31
C VAL A 110 -14.23 -4.79 -0.20
N LEU A 111 -13.10 -4.87 -0.90
CA LEU A 111 -13.05 -4.71 -2.36
C LEU A 111 -13.85 -5.80 -3.08
N ASN A 112 -13.75 -7.06 -2.65
CA ASN A 112 -14.53 -8.17 -3.22
C ASN A 112 -16.02 -8.04 -2.91
N GLU A 113 -16.39 -7.71 -1.67
CA GLU A 113 -17.79 -7.53 -1.26
C GLU A 113 -18.45 -6.32 -1.93
N SER A 114 -17.67 -5.29 -2.27
CA SER A 114 -18.20 -4.12 -3.00
C SER A 114 -18.75 -4.48 -4.38
N ARG A 115 -18.29 -5.60 -4.97
CA ARG A 115 -18.64 -6.07 -6.33
C ARG A 115 -18.38 -5.04 -7.45
N LYS A 116 -17.54 -4.04 -7.17
CA LYS A 116 -17.21 -2.97 -8.13
C LYS A 116 -16.03 -3.34 -9.04
N TRP A 117 -15.20 -4.29 -8.59
CA TRP A 117 -13.91 -4.60 -9.20
C TRP A 117 -13.82 -6.06 -9.57
N HIS A 118 -13.20 -6.33 -10.72
CA HIS A 118 -12.93 -7.71 -11.10
C HIS A 118 -11.93 -8.36 -10.13
N PRO A 119 -12.12 -9.62 -9.69
CA PRO A 119 -11.20 -10.26 -8.75
C PRO A 119 -9.73 -10.22 -9.18
N ASP A 120 -9.44 -10.35 -10.48
CA ASP A 120 -8.06 -10.30 -10.99
C ASP A 120 -7.39 -8.94 -10.75
N VAL A 121 -8.16 -7.84 -10.74
CA VAL A 121 -7.67 -6.49 -10.43
C VAL A 121 -7.24 -6.40 -8.97
N ILE A 122 -8.06 -6.97 -8.07
CA ILE A 122 -7.79 -7.01 -6.63
C ILE A 122 -6.56 -7.88 -6.35
N GLU A 123 -6.52 -9.10 -6.90
CA GLU A 123 -5.40 -10.03 -6.74
C GLU A 123 -4.09 -9.46 -7.30
N ARG A 124 -4.17 -8.74 -8.43
CA ARG A 124 -3.01 -8.06 -9.03
C ARG A 124 -2.48 -6.95 -8.11
N GLN A 125 -3.37 -6.16 -7.51
CA GLN A 125 -2.97 -5.12 -6.54
C GLN A 125 -2.36 -5.72 -5.27
N LEU A 126 -2.86 -6.86 -4.81
CA LEU A 126 -2.29 -7.60 -3.68
C LEU A 126 -0.96 -8.30 -4.03
N ALA A 127 -0.51 -8.29 -5.28
CA ALA A 127 0.63 -9.08 -5.73
C ALA A 127 0.53 -10.55 -5.27
N HIS A 128 -0.67 -11.10 -5.31
CA HIS A 128 -0.90 -12.52 -5.05
C HIS A 128 -0.49 -13.36 -6.26
N GLN A 129 -0.08 -14.59 -5.97
CA GLN A 129 0.25 -15.55 -7.01
C GLN A 129 -1.05 -16.14 -7.56
N GLU A 130 -1.22 -16.08 -8.89
CA GLU A 130 -2.24 -16.89 -9.54
C GLU A 130 -1.93 -18.38 -9.31
N SER A 131 -2.79 -19.06 -8.59
CA SER A 131 -2.63 -20.49 -8.27
C SER A 131 -2.78 -21.39 -9.50
N ASN A 132 -3.53 -20.92 -10.50
CA ASN A 132 -3.71 -21.60 -11.76
C ASN A 132 -2.61 -21.22 -12.75
N LYS A 133 -1.66 -22.15 -13.01
CA LYS A 133 -0.54 -21.94 -13.93
C LYS A 133 -0.99 -21.61 -15.36
N VAL A 134 -2.10 -22.16 -15.82
CA VAL A 134 -2.65 -21.89 -17.15
C VAL A 134 -3.16 -20.45 -17.21
N ARG A 135 -3.96 -20.02 -16.21
CA ARG A 135 -4.47 -18.66 -16.11
C ARG A 135 -3.33 -17.63 -15.93
N SER A 136 -2.31 -17.96 -15.15
CA SER A 136 -1.10 -17.13 -14.98
C SER A 136 -0.34 -16.89 -16.29
N ALA A 137 -0.31 -17.87 -17.20
CA ALA A 137 0.35 -17.73 -18.50
C ALA A 137 -0.41 -16.77 -19.45
N TYR A 138 -1.73 -16.71 -19.33
CA TYR A 138 -2.58 -15.86 -20.16
C TYR A 138 -2.85 -14.48 -19.57
N ASN A 139 -2.89 -14.34 -18.23
CA ASN A 139 -3.21 -13.09 -17.57
C ASN A 139 -1.92 -12.28 -17.27
N ARG A 140 -1.34 -11.67 -18.33
CA ARG A 140 -0.19 -10.75 -18.20
C ARG A 140 -0.61 -9.29 -18.01
N ALA A 141 -1.89 -9.01 -18.02
CA ALA A 141 -2.40 -7.66 -17.92
C ALA A 141 -2.11 -7.05 -16.53
N GLU A 142 -1.62 -5.83 -16.51
CA GLU A 142 -1.35 -5.08 -15.26
C GLU A 142 -2.61 -4.43 -14.69
N HIS A 143 -3.68 -4.27 -15.49
CA HIS A 143 -4.94 -3.62 -15.12
C HIS A 143 -4.74 -2.25 -14.47
N LEU A 144 -3.74 -1.48 -14.91
CA LEU A 144 -3.32 -0.25 -14.21
C LEU A 144 -4.45 0.77 -14.11
N ASP A 145 -5.20 1.01 -15.17
CA ASP A 145 -6.29 2.01 -15.18
C ASP A 145 -7.42 1.64 -14.22
N GLU A 146 -7.80 0.35 -14.19
CA GLU A 146 -8.83 -0.13 -13.28
C GLU A 146 -8.32 -0.15 -11.83
N ARG A 147 -7.07 -0.57 -11.62
CA ARG A 147 -6.43 -0.52 -10.30
C ARG A 147 -6.31 0.91 -9.78
N ARG A 148 -6.02 1.88 -10.63
CA ARG A 148 -5.97 3.31 -10.28
C ARG A 148 -7.32 3.78 -9.73
N LYS A 149 -8.40 3.49 -10.46
CA LYS A 149 -9.77 3.80 -10.02
C LYS A 149 -10.12 3.08 -8.71
N MET A 150 -9.70 1.84 -8.56
CA MET A 150 -9.90 1.05 -7.34
C MET A 150 -9.16 1.65 -6.16
N MET A 151 -7.92 2.09 -6.32
CA MET A 151 -7.13 2.68 -5.23
C MET A 151 -7.67 4.05 -4.80
N GLU A 152 -8.17 4.87 -5.74
CA GLU A 152 -8.88 6.10 -5.39
C GLU A 152 -10.16 5.82 -4.60
N TRP A 153 -10.99 4.90 -5.11
CA TRP A 153 -12.22 4.52 -4.41
C TRP A 153 -11.95 3.96 -3.01
N TRP A 154 -10.92 3.12 -2.86
CA TRP A 154 -10.52 2.56 -1.57
C TRP A 154 -10.11 3.66 -0.59
N SER A 155 -9.32 4.61 -1.06
CA SER A 155 -8.82 5.70 -0.23
C SER A 155 -9.95 6.64 0.20
N ASP A 156 -10.89 6.94 -0.69
CA ASP A 156 -12.09 7.72 -0.37
C ASP A 156 -13.00 6.97 0.62
N TYR A 157 -13.14 5.65 0.47
CA TYR A 157 -13.87 4.82 1.42
C TYR A 157 -13.26 4.88 2.82
N ILE A 158 -11.93 4.72 2.94
CA ILE A 158 -11.24 4.83 4.23
C ILE A 158 -11.40 6.24 4.84
N GLU A 159 -11.29 7.28 4.03
CA GLU A 159 -11.47 8.66 4.49
C GLU A 159 -12.89 8.91 5.01
N SER A 160 -13.90 8.37 4.33
CA SER A 160 -15.30 8.51 4.74
C SER A 160 -15.58 7.88 6.11
N LEU A 161 -14.88 6.80 6.47
CA LEU A 161 -15.04 6.17 7.79
C LEU A 161 -14.49 7.05 8.92
N THR A 162 -13.43 7.82 8.67
CA THR A 162 -12.86 8.72 9.68
C THR A 162 -13.74 9.94 9.92
N LEU A 163 -14.40 10.46 8.87
CA LEU A 163 -15.29 11.60 8.99
C LEU A 163 -16.60 11.27 9.74
N GLN A 164 -17.04 10.01 9.74
CA GLN A 164 -18.23 9.58 10.48
C GLN A 164 -18.02 9.51 11.99
N GLU A 165 -16.81 9.26 12.46
CA GLU A 165 -16.50 9.24 13.89
C GLU A 165 -16.53 10.66 14.51
N ASP A 166 -16.11 11.67 13.74
CA ASP A 166 -16.09 13.08 14.21
C ASP A 166 -17.50 13.69 14.35
N VAL A 167 -18.54 13.08 13.78
CA VAL A 167 -19.93 13.55 13.84
C VAL A 167 -20.69 12.96 15.05
N ILE A 168 -20.16 11.89 15.66
CA ILE A 168 -20.82 11.13 16.74
C ILE A 168 -20.19 11.43 18.12
N SER A 169 -19.10 12.18 18.15
CA SER A 169 -18.41 12.62 19.38
C SER A 169 -18.70 14.07 19.70
#